data_18d404f47001da2339674a3d678d6cba
#
_entry.id   18d404f47001da2339674a3d678d6cba
#
_cell.length_a   1.000
_cell.length_b   1.000
_cell.length_c   1.000
_cell.angle_alpha   90.00
_cell.angle_beta   90.00
_cell.angle_gamma   90.00
#
_symmetry.space_group_name_H-M   'P 1'
#
loop_
_entity.id
_entity.type
_entity.pdbx_description
1 polymer ?
#
loop_
_entity_poly.entity_id
_entity_poly.type
_entity_poly.pdbx_seq_one_letter_code
_entity_poly.pdbx_strand_id
1 'polypeptide(L)'
;MATNQTFYIKFFAPVIQGTIAALMQIVDNKLKQGAKKLGLLISTPGGDVFQGLSAYNFLRGVPLEITTHNFGSADSIGVVLFCAGSRRLSVPHARFLLHGVQCHFQQAASLEEKQLEERLKGLQIDMGNIARVIADTAKKDKDRFIQDMLNRTTLYPEQAIDYGLVHEIKSELFPPGSELISIQVTPKTPETGKSVSTPS
;
A
#
# COMPACT_ATOMS: atom_id res chain seq x y z
N MET A 1 -31.26 12.37 -6.06
CA MET A 1 -30.65 11.37 -6.96
C MET A 1 -29.24 11.11 -6.46
N ALA A 2 -28.94 9.90 -6.00
CA ALA A 2 -27.60 9.55 -5.56
C ALA A 2 -26.70 9.61 -6.78
N THR A 3 -25.79 10.57 -6.85
CA THR A 3 -24.83 10.71 -7.93
C THR A 3 -23.88 9.51 -7.83
N ASN A 4 -23.86 8.68 -8.88
CA ASN A 4 -22.96 7.52 -9.04
C ASN A 4 -21.50 8.03 -9.28
N GLN A 5 -21.09 9.02 -8.48
CA GLN A 5 -19.85 9.75 -8.67
C GLN A 5 -18.71 8.99 -8.02
N THR A 6 -17.66 8.75 -8.80
CA THR A 6 -16.41 8.20 -8.33
C THR A 6 -15.64 9.28 -7.58
N PHE A 7 -15.22 9.03 -6.35
CA PHE A 7 -14.23 9.88 -5.68
C PHE A 7 -12.84 9.25 -5.78
N TYR A 8 -11.82 10.09 -5.68
CA TYR A 8 -10.43 9.66 -5.82
C TYR A 8 -9.65 9.97 -4.55
N ILE A 9 -8.81 9.02 -4.15
CA ILE A 9 -7.83 9.20 -3.08
C ILE A 9 -6.44 9.06 -3.68
N LYS A 10 -5.60 10.10 -3.53
CA LYS A 10 -4.18 10.04 -3.85
C LYS A 10 -3.43 9.63 -2.58
N PHE A 11 -3.00 8.37 -2.52
CA PHE A 11 -2.16 7.83 -1.45
C PHE A 11 -0.68 7.94 -1.88
N PHE A 12 -0.02 9.00 -1.42
CA PHE A 12 1.40 9.28 -1.67
C PHE A 12 2.14 9.32 -0.32
N ALA A 13 2.32 8.16 0.28
CA ALA A 13 2.79 8.06 1.66
C ALA A 13 3.31 6.63 1.97
N PRO A 14 4.14 6.44 3.02
CA PRO A 14 4.40 5.12 3.56
C PRO A 14 3.15 4.52 4.20
N VAL A 15 3.09 3.18 4.24
CA VAL A 15 2.02 2.40 4.89
C VAL A 15 2.33 2.35 6.39
N ILE A 16 1.75 3.28 7.15
CA ILE A 16 1.88 3.39 8.61
C ILE A 16 0.51 3.64 9.24
N GLN A 17 0.40 3.49 10.56
CA GLN A 17 -0.87 3.63 11.28
C GLN A 17 -1.60 4.92 10.92
N GLY A 18 -0.93 6.08 10.92
CA GLY A 18 -1.56 7.36 10.64
C GLY A 18 -2.13 7.48 9.24
N THR A 19 -1.38 7.03 8.21
CA THR A 19 -1.82 7.11 6.81
C THR A 19 -2.94 6.11 6.51
N ILE A 20 -2.92 4.94 7.12
CA ILE A 20 -3.97 3.94 6.95
C ILE A 20 -5.24 4.34 7.71
N ALA A 21 -5.12 4.87 8.92
CA ALA A 21 -6.28 5.41 9.65
C ALA A 21 -6.96 6.54 8.86
N ALA A 22 -6.18 7.46 8.27
CA ALA A 22 -6.71 8.52 7.40
C ALA A 22 -7.43 7.94 6.17
N LEU A 23 -6.86 6.92 5.51
CA LEU A 23 -7.48 6.24 4.37
C LEU A 23 -8.84 5.66 4.75
N MET A 24 -8.91 4.89 5.84
CA MET A 24 -10.14 4.27 6.32
C MET A 24 -11.19 5.32 6.69
N GLN A 25 -10.79 6.39 7.39
CA GLN A 25 -11.71 7.47 7.77
C GLN A 25 -12.31 8.20 6.56
N ILE A 26 -11.51 8.47 5.52
CA ILE A 26 -12.00 9.07 4.28
C ILE A 26 -13.03 8.14 3.62
N VAL A 27 -12.72 6.85 3.51
CA VAL A 27 -13.62 5.85 2.93
C VAL A 27 -14.92 5.76 3.72
N ASP A 28 -14.88 5.70 5.06
CA ASP A 28 -16.07 5.67 5.92
C ASP A 28 -16.95 6.90 5.73
N ASN A 29 -16.34 8.09 5.65
CA ASN A 29 -17.07 9.33 5.42
C ASN A 29 -17.75 9.35 4.05
N LYS A 30 -17.07 8.84 3.00
CA LYS A 30 -17.63 8.76 1.65
C LYS A 30 -18.74 7.71 1.55
N LEU A 31 -18.62 6.60 2.24
CA LEU A 31 -19.70 5.60 2.35
C LEU A 31 -20.96 6.20 2.99
N LYS A 32 -20.82 6.96 4.07
CA LYS A 32 -21.95 7.69 4.72
C LYS A 32 -22.60 8.71 3.79
N GLN A 33 -21.84 9.27 2.83
CA GLN A 33 -22.35 10.17 1.78
C GLN A 33 -22.95 9.42 0.58
N GLY A 34 -22.98 8.09 0.61
CA GLY A 34 -23.58 7.25 -0.43
C GLY A 34 -22.66 6.95 -1.61
N ALA A 35 -21.36 7.17 -1.49
CA ALA A 35 -20.39 6.80 -2.53
C ALA A 35 -20.46 5.31 -2.86
N LYS A 36 -20.25 4.98 -4.15
CA LYS A 36 -20.26 3.60 -4.68
C LYS A 36 -18.95 3.21 -5.36
N LYS A 37 -18.13 4.19 -5.76
CA LYS A 37 -16.90 3.95 -6.52
C LYS A 37 -15.74 4.74 -5.95
N LEU A 38 -14.59 4.08 -5.82
CA LEU A 38 -13.33 4.66 -5.39
C LEU A 38 -12.24 4.42 -6.45
N GLY A 39 -11.56 5.51 -6.87
CA GLY A 39 -10.27 5.46 -7.54
C GLY A 39 -9.15 5.67 -6.51
N LEU A 40 -8.39 4.63 -6.20
CA LEU A 40 -7.27 4.72 -5.26
C LEU A 40 -5.96 4.81 -6.05
N LEU A 41 -5.39 6.03 -6.14
CA LEU A 41 -4.11 6.30 -6.77
C LEU A 41 -3.00 6.01 -5.76
N ILE A 42 -2.06 5.13 -6.09
CA ILE A 42 -1.04 4.63 -5.15
C ILE A 42 0.36 4.97 -5.65
N SER A 43 1.15 5.58 -4.78
CA SER A 43 2.61 5.59 -4.87
C SER A 43 3.17 5.51 -3.45
N THR A 44 3.78 4.36 -3.11
CA THR A 44 4.20 4.05 -1.74
C THR A 44 5.47 3.20 -1.72
N PRO A 45 6.41 3.47 -0.80
CA PRO A 45 7.55 2.59 -0.54
C PRO A 45 7.17 1.33 0.26
N GLY A 46 5.89 1.17 0.63
CA GLY A 46 5.46 0.16 1.59
C GLY A 46 5.55 0.65 3.04
N GLY A 47 5.77 -0.28 3.97
CA GLY A 47 5.87 0.02 5.40
C GLY A 47 5.42 -1.13 6.29
N ASP A 48 4.55 -0.86 7.25
CA ASP A 48 4.07 -1.82 8.24
C ASP A 48 3.13 -2.86 7.63
N VAL A 49 3.49 -4.14 7.77
CA VAL A 49 2.75 -5.28 7.20
C VAL A 49 1.34 -5.38 7.77
N PHE A 50 1.21 -5.20 9.08
CA PHE A 50 -0.08 -5.30 9.76
C PHE A 50 -1.04 -4.21 9.27
N GLN A 51 -0.55 -2.97 9.13
CA GLN A 51 -1.34 -1.85 8.62
C GLN A 51 -1.78 -2.09 7.17
N GLY A 52 -0.88 -2.61 6.32
CA GLY A 52 -1.20 -2.89 4.92
C GLY A 52 -2.21 -4.01 4.73
N LEU A 53 -2.08 -5.11 5.48
CA LEU A 53 -3.07 -6.21 5.48
C LEU A 53 -4.43 -5.73 6.02
N SER A 54 -4.44 -4.90 7.07
CA SER A 54 -5.68 -4.32 7.61
C SER A 54 -6.37 -3.43 6.58
N ALA A 55 -5.62 -2.58 5.87
CA ALA A 55 -6.16 -1.74 4.81
C ALA A 55 -6.72 -2.57 3.65
N TYR A 56 -6.00 -3.60 3.21
CA TYR A 56 -6.48 -4.52 2.19
C TYR A 56 -7.81 -5.18 2.58
N ASN A 57 -7.88 -5.78 3.76
CA ASN A 57 -9.08 -6.46 4.24
C ASN A 57 -10.26 -5.48 4.37
N PHE A 58 -10.03 -4.28 4.90
CA PHE A 58 -11.04 -3.22 4.99
C PHE A 58 -11.57 -2.85 3.61
N LEU A 59 -10.69 -2.51 2.66
CA LEU A 59 -11.07 -2.12 1.30
C LEU A 59 -11.80 -3.24 0.54
N ARG A 60 -11.43 -4.50 0.79
CA ARG A 60 -12.13 -5.65 0.19
C ARG A 60 -13.48 -5.94 0.82
N GLY A 61 -13.68 -5.51 2.08
CA GLY A 61 -14.91 -5.74 2.83
C GLY A 61 -15.99 -4.65 2.68
N VAL A 62 -15.61 -3.43 2.23
CA VAL A 62 -16.56 -2.34 2.06
C VAL A 62 -17.36 -2.45 0.75
N PRO A 63 -18.61 -1.95 0.69
CA PRO A 63 -19.47 -2.04 -0.50
C PRO A 63 -19.12 -0.96 -1.55
N LEU A 64 -17.86 -0.92 -1.97
CA LEU A 64 -17.34 -0.02 -3.02
C LEU A 64 -16.77 -0.81 -4.20
N GLU A 65 -17.01 -0.33 -5.40
CA GLU A 65 -16.24 -0.72 -6.58
C GLU A 65 -14.91 0.04 -6.56
N ILE A 66 -13.80 -0.68 -6.35
CA ILE A 66 -12.48 -0.06 -6.17
C ILE A 66 -11.61 -0.29 -7.41
N THR A 67 -11.13 0.80 -7.97
CA THR A 67 -10.04 0.80 -8.96
C THR A 67 -8.77 1.29 -8.28
N THR A 68 -7.70 0.50 -8.32
CA THR A 68 -6.37 0.92 -7.88
C THR A 68 -5.51 1.31 -9.07
N HIS A 69 -4.73 2.37 -8.96
CA HIS A 69 -3.87 2.87 -10.03
C HIS A 69 -2.49 3.21 -9.47
N ASN A 70 -1.48 2.43 -9.83
CA ASN A 70 -0.09 2.73 -9.49
C ASN A 70 0.41 3.86 -10.38
N PHE A 71 0.73 5.03 -9.77
CA PHE A 71 1.22 6.20 -10.49
C PHE A 71 2.71 6.52 -10.24
N GLY A 72 3.44 5.61 -9.61
CA GLY A 72 4.87 5.73 -9.33
C GLY A 72 5.47 4.42 -8.87
N SER A 73 5.31 4.07 -7.59
CA SER A 73 5.73 2.76 -7.11
C SER A 73 4.68 2.13 -6.19
N ALA A 74 4.57 0.82 -6.25
CA ALA A 74 3.88 0.01 -5.25
C ALA A 74 4.89 -1.00 -4.73
N ASP A 75 5.62 -0.61 -3.68
CA ASP A 75 6.71 -1.42 -3.16
C ASP A 75 6.28 -2.17 -1.88
N SER A 76 6.76 -3.41 -1.72
CA SER A 76 6.57 -4.20 -0.49
C SER A 76 5.08 -4.43 -0.18
N ILE A 77 4.64 -4.13 1.05
CA ILE A 77 3.24 -4.22 1.46
C ILE A 77 2.31 -3.28 0.65
N GLY A 78 2.86 -2.30 -0.05
CA GLY A 78 2.12 -1.46 -1.01
C GLY A 78 1.53 -2.26 -2.17
N VAL A 79 2.14 -3.38 -2.55
CA VAL A 79 1.58 -4.30 -3.55
C VAL A 79 0.28 -4.93 -3.03
N VAL A 80 0.22 -5.27 -1.75
CA VAL A 80 -1.00 -5.80 -1.11
C VAL A 80 -2.11 -4.75 -1.12
N LEU A 81 -1.78 -3.50 -0.78
CA LEU A 81 -2.74 -2.38 -0.87
C LEU A 81 -3.26 -2.20 -2.30
N PHE A 82 -2.38 -2.31 -3.30
CA PHE A 82 -2.74 -2.25 -4.72
C PHE A 82 -3.68 -3.41 -5.13
N CYS A 83 -3.48 -4.60 -4.58
CA CYS A 83 -4.34 -5.77 -4.83
C CYS A 83 -5.78 -5.62 -4.29
N ALA A 84 -6.08 -4.59 -3.49
CA ALA A 84 -7.45 -4.34 -3.03
C ALA A 84 -8.40 -3.95 -4.17
N GLY A 85 -7.89 -3.41 -5.29
CA GLY A 85 -8.70 -3.03 -6.45
C GLY A 85 -9.23 -4.23 -7.23
N SER A 86 -10.52 -4.21 -7.58
CA SER A 86 -11.13 -5.13 -8.54
C SER A 86 -10.65 -4.84 -9.97
N ARG A 87 -10.39 -3.58 -10.29
CA ARG A 87 -9.68 -3.12 -11.49
C ARG A 87 -8.35 -2.50 -11.05
N ARG A 88 -7.27 -2.89 -11.70
CA ARG A 88 -5.91 -2.51 -11.32
C ARG A 88 -5.17 -1.93 -12.53
N LEU A 89 -4.76 -0.67 -12.41
CA LEU A 89 -4.13 0.11 -13.49
C LEU A 89 -2.72 0.52 -13.07
N SER A 90 -1.87 0.80 -14.05
CA SER A 90 -0.54 1.36 -13.83
C SER A 90 -0.21 2.41 -14.89
N VAL A 91 0.52 3.45 -14.52
CA VAL A 91 1.12 4.35 -15.52
C VAL A 91 2.33 3.66 -16.18
N PRO A 92 2.77 4.11 -17.39
CA PRO A 92 3.87 3.45 -18.13
C PRO A 92 5.21 3.43 -17.39
N HIS A 93 5.48 4.41 -16.52
CA HIS A 93 6.77 4.57 -15.82
C HIS A 93 6.68 4.26 -14.32
N ALA A 94 5.77 3.36 -13.94
CA ALA A 94 5.66 2.85 -12.58
C ALA A 94 6.51 1.59 -12.36
N ARG A 95 6.55 1.13 -11.10
CA ARG A 95 7.17 -0.15 -10.75
C ARG A 95 6.43 -0.84 -9.62
N PHE A 96 6.72 -2.11 -9.45
CA PHE A 96 6.30 -2.93 -8.32
C PHE A 96 7.52 -3.65 -7.75
N LEU A 97 7.74 -3.58 -6.43
CA LEU A 97 8.82 -4.31 -5.77
C LEU A 97 8.24 -5.34 -4.80
N LEU A 98 8.50 -6.61 -5.09
CA LEU A 98 8.23 -7.74 -4.22
C LEU A 98 9.49 -8.04 -3.41
N HIS A 99 9.40 -8.03 -2.08
CA HIS A 99 10.51 -8.44 -1.21
C HIS A 99 10.02 -9.07 0.08
N GLY A 100 10.91 -9.85 0.73
CA GLY A 100 10.62 -10.54 1.98
C GLY A 100 10.33 -9.58 3.14
N VAL A 101 9.58 -10.06 4.12
CA VAL A 101 9.28 -9.32 5.35
C VAL A 101 10.55 -9.14 6.16
N GLN A 102 10.74 -7.95 6.72
CA GLN A 102 11.89 -7.60 7.53
C GLN A 102 11.49 -7.45 9.00
N CYS A 103 12.33 -7.97 9.91
CA CYS A 103 12.22 -7.70 11.32
C CYS A 103 13.24 -6.64 11.72
N HIS A 104 12.77 -5.55 12.32
CA HIS A 104 13.65 -4.51 12.85
C HIS A 104 13.88 -4.74 14.34
N PHE A 105 15.15 -4.80 14.74
CA PHE A 105 15.53 -4.83 16.14
C PHE A 105 15.83 -3.41 16.61
N GLN A 106 15.10 -2.94 17.63
CA GLN A 106 15.39 -1.66 18.28
C GLN A 106 16.52 -1.88 19.27
N GLN A 107 17.74 -1.44 18.94
CA GLN A 107 18.98 -1.55 19.72
C GLN A 107 19.51 -3.01 19.87
N ALA A 108 20.72 -3.15 20.47
CA ALA A 108 21.31 -4.43 20.78
C ALA A 108 20.47 -5.17 21.83
N ALA A 109 19.57 -6.04 21.37
CA ALA A 109 18.74 -6.86 22.24
C ALA A 109 19.34 -8.25 22.37
N SER A 110 19.48 -8.75 23.62
CA SER A 110 19.66 -10.18 23.87
C SER A 110 18.32 -10.86 23.72
N LEU A 111 18.24 -11.85 22.84
CA LEU A 111 17.04 -12.65 22.66
C LEU A 111 17.34 -14.09 23.02
N GLU A 112 16.41 -14.74 23.70
CA GLU A 112 16.44 -16.17 23.93
C GLU A 112 16.03 -16.92 22.63
N GLU A 113 16.46 -18.19 22.53
CA GLU A 113 16.15 -19.05 21.38
C GLU A 113 14.65 -19.05 21.03
N LYS A 114 13.80 -19.23 22.04
CA LYS A 114 12.35 -19.25 21.87
C LYS A 114 11.79 -17.93 21.29
N GLN A 115 12.34 -16.80 21.70
CA GLN A 115 11.93 -15.48 21.16
C GLN A 115 12.36 -15.32 19.71
N LEU A 116 13.50 -15.88 19.31
CA LEU A 116 13.95 -15.90 17.91
C LEU A 116 13.04 -16.79 17.05
N GLU A 117 12.67 -17.98 17.56
CA GLU A 117 11.72 -18.88 16.88
C GLU A 117 10.35 -18.22 16.68
N GLU A 118 9.81 -17.57 17.73
CA GLU A 118 8.53 -16.85 17.65
C GLU A 118 8.56 -15.74 16.60
N ARG A 119 9.65 -14.96 16.55
CA ARG A 119 9.82 -13.91 15.54
C ARG A 119 9.92 -14.49 14.13
N LEU A 120 10.71 -15.55 13.95
CA LEU A 120 10.83 -16.22 12.66
C LEU A 120 9.48 -16.75 12.17
N LYS A 121 8.72 -17.39 13.08
CA LYS A 121 7.36 -17.87 12.78
C LYS A 121 6.44 -16.72 12.39
N GLY A 122 6.50 -15.58 13.06
CA GLY A 122 5.74 -14.38 12.72
C GLY A 122 6.06 -13.89 11.30
N LEU A 123 7.35 -13.77 10.96
CA LEU A 123 7.79 -13.37 9.60
C LEU A 123 7.31 -14.34 8.52
N GLN A 124 7.34 -15.66 8.80
CA GLN A 124 6.87 -16.69 7.87
C GLN A 124 5.35 -16.60 7.64
N ILE A 125 4.58 -16.34 8.69
CA ILE A 125 3.12 -16.12 8.60
C ILE A 125 2.82 -14.88 7.77
N ASP A 126 3.48 -13.76 8.04
CA ASP A 126 3.28 -12.51 7.32
C ASP A 126 3.64 -12.65 5.84
N MET A 127 4.79 -13.27 5.55
CA MET A 127 5.21 -13.56 4.18
C MET A 127 4.18 -14.46 3.46
N GLY A 128 3.69 -15.49 4.14
CA GLY A 128 2.65 -16.38 3.62
C GLY A 128 1.33 -15.67 3.32
N ASN A 129 0.91 -14.73 4.17
CA ASN A 129 -0.30 -13.92 3.98
C ASN A 129 -0.16 -12.95 2.80
N ILE A 130 0.97 -12.25 2.69
CA ILE A 130 1.27 -11.36 1.57
C ILE A 130 1.26 -12.14 0.25
N ALA A 131 2.01 -13.25 0.20
CA ALA A 131 2.08 -14.08 -1.00
C ALA A 131 0.71 -14.63 -1.42
N ARG A 132 -0.14 -14.99 -0.45
CA ARG A 132 -1.51 -15.46 -0.72
C ARG A 132 -2.37 -14.37 -1.34
N VAL A 133 -2.37 -13.15 -0.78
CA VAL A 133 -3.12 -12.01 -1.35
C VAL A 133 -2.71 -11.75 -2.79
N ILE A 134 -1.40 -11.75 -3.06
CA ILE A 134 -0.87 -11.49 -4.40
C ILE A 134 -1.25 -12.64 -5.35
N ALA A 135 -1.09 -13.88 -4.92
CA ALA A 135 -1.42 -15.09 -5.69
C ALA A 135 -2.91 -15.16 -6.06
N ASP A 136 -3.80 -14.92 -5.09
CA ASP A 136 -5.25 -14.92 -5.31
C ASP A 136 -5.66 -13.80 -6.28
N THR A 137 -5.00 -12.64 -6.20
CA THR A 137 -5.23 -11.50 -7.09
C THR A 137 -4.75 -11.78 -8.52
N ALA A 138 -3.55 -12.34 -8.65
CA ALA A 138 -2.90 -12.64 -9.92
C ALA A 138 -3.39 -13.96 -10.56
N LYS A 139 -4.16 -14.78 -9.83
CA LYS A 139 -4.58 -16.14 -10.25
C LYS A 139 -3.40 -17.04 -10.58
N LYS A 140 -2.37 -17.00 -9.73
CA LYS A 140 -1.13 -17.77 -9.90
C LYS A 140 -0.75 -18.46 -8.60
N ASP A 141 0.25 -19.34 -8.69
CA ASP A 141 0.74 -20.11 -7.56
C ASP A 141 1.38 -19.23 -6.47
N LYS A 142 1.05 -19.54 -5.21
CA LYS A 142 1.55 -18.79 -4.05
C LYS A 142 3.06 -18.96 -3.84
N ASP A 143 3.59 -20.16 -4.06
CA ASP A 143 4.99 -20.47 -3.79
C ASP A 143 5.91 -19.71 -4.75
N ARG A 144 5.44 -19.44 -5.98
CA ARG A 144 6.11 -18.53 -6.90
C ARG A 144 6.30 -17.15 -6.28
N PHE A 145 5.24 -16.57 -5.69
CA PHE A 145 5.34 -15.23 -5.08
C PHE A 145 6.23 -15.22 -3.84
N ILE A 146 6.27 -16.31 -3.08
CA ILE A 146 7.25 -16.46 -1.99
C ILE A 146 8.68 -16.39 -2.54
N GLN A 147 8.97 -17.10 -3.63
CA GLN A 147 10.30 -17.04 -4.26
C GLN A 147 10.61 -15.65 -4.84
N ASP A 148 9.65 -15.01 -5.51
CA ASP A 148 9.81 -13.66 -6.03
C ASP A 148 10.08 -12.64 -4.91
N MET A 149 9.45 -12.79 -3.74
CA MET A 149 9.71 -11.97 -2.56
C MET A 149 11.13 -12.23 -2.00
N LEU A 150 11.56 -13.48 -1.91
CA LEU A 150 12.92 -13.83 -1.46
C LEU A 150 13.99 -13.28 -2.41
N ASN A 151 13.73 -13.30 -3.71
CA ASN A 151 14.61 -12.79 -4.76
C ASN A 151 14.56 -11.27 -4.94
N ARG A 152 13.71 -10.56 -4.19
CA ARG A 152 13.52 -9.10 -4.30
C ARG A 152 13.17 -8.67 -5.73
N THR A 153 12.15 -9.30 -6.29
CA THR A 153 11.75 -9.12 -7.69
C THR A 153 11.12 -7.75 -7.91
N THR A 154 11.64 -7.03 -8.91
CA THR A 154 11.06 -5.76 -9.37
C THR A 154 10.40 -5.98 -10.72
N LEU A 155 9.16 -5.48 -10.88
CA LEU A 155 8.38 -5.60 -12.11
C LEU A 155 8.11 -4.21 -12.69
N TYR A 156 8.32 -4.08 -14.00
CA TYR A 156 7.76 -2.98 -14.79
C TYR A 156 6.28 -3.23 -15.10
N PRO A 157 5.50 -2.22 -15.51
CA PRO A 157 4.06 -2.36 -15.74
C PRO A 157 3.68 -3.48 -16.70
N GLU A 158 4.44 -3.67 -17.78
CA GLU A 158 4.24 -4.74 -18.78
C GLU A 158 4.43 -6.13 -18.14
N GLN A 159 5.49 -6.30 -17.36
CA GLN A 159 5.72 -7.53 -16.61
C GLN A 159 4.62 -7.76 -15.57
N ALA A 160 4.11 -6.69 -14.93
CA ALA A 160 3.04 -6.79 -13.96
C ALA A 160 1.70 -7.21 -14.61
N ILE A 161 1.47 -6.92 -15.89
CA ILE A 161 0.36 -7.49 -16.67
C ILE A 161 0.54 -9.01 -16.82
N ASP A 162 1.70 -9.46 -17.26
CA ASP A 162 2.00 -10.90 -17.41
C ASP A 162 1.92 -11.66 -16.07
N TYR A 163 2.23 -10.97 -14.99
CA TYR A 163 2.05 -11.47 -13.63
C TYR A 163 0.60 -11.53 -13.17
N GLY A 164 -0.32 -10.88 -13.88
CA GLY A 164 -1.74 -10.79 -13.50
C GLY A 164 -2.03 -9.76 -12.40
N LEU A 165 -1.06 -8.94 -12.04
CA LEU A 165 -1.21 -7.85 -11.07
C LEU A 165 -1.92 -6.66 -11.68
N VAL A 166 -1.57 -6.27 -12.90
CA VAL A 166 -2.11 -5.12 -13.64
C VAL A 166 -3.03 -5.61 -14.74
N HIS A 167 -4.16 -4.92 -14.95
CA HIS A 167 -5.06 -5.20 -16.05
C HIS A 167 -4.80 -4.33 -17.28
N GLU A 168 -4.32 -3.08 -17.06
CA GLU A 168 -4.16 -2.10 -18.14
C GLU A 168 -3.11 -1.04 -17.75
N ILE A 169 -2.30 -0.63 -18.73
CA ILE A 169 -1.40 0.52 -18.59
C ILE A 169 -2.15 1.75 -19.13
N LYS A 170 -2.29 2.76 -18.26
CA LYS A 170 -3.05 3.97 -18.54
C LYS A 170 -2.42 5.19 -17.89
N SER A 171 -2.20 6.27 -18.66
CA SER A 171 -1.58 7.49 -18.15
C SER A 171 -2.55 8.40 -17.41
N GLU A 172 -3.84 8.45 -17.84
CA GLU A 172 -4.83 9.30 -17.16
C GLU A 172 -5.22 8.71 -15.83
N LEU A 173 -5.03 9.48 -14.75
CA LEU A 173 -5.29 9.06 -13.38
C LEU A 173 -6.78 9.20 -13.01
N PHE A 174 -7.43 10.27 -13.44
CA PHE A 174 -8.85 10.54 -13.18
C PHE A 174 -9.39 11.58 -14.17
N PRO A 175 -10.72 11.60 -14.42
CA PRO A 175 -11.35 12.59 -15.30
C PRO A 175 -11.29 14.02 -14.74
N PRO A 176 -11.30 15.07 -15.60
CA PRO A 176 -11.43 16.45 -15.14
C PRO A 176 -12.68 16.66 -14.27
N GLY A 177 -12.56 17.51 -13.25
CA GLY A 177 -13.67 17.79 -12.32
C GLY A 177 -13.93 16.70 -11.27
N SER A 178 -13.11 15.64 -11.20
CA SER A 178 -13.20 14.62 -10.17
C SER A 178 -12.85 15.17 -8.78
N GLU A 179 -13.53 14.68 -7.76
CA GLU A 179 -13.14 14.94 -6.38
C GLU A 179 -11.87 14.14 -6.03
N LEU A 180 -10.81 14.84 -5.62
CA LEU A 180 -9.52 14.25 -5.24
C LEU A 180 -9.16 14.62 -3.80
N ILE A 181 -8.94 13.59 -2.96
CA ILE A 181 -8.49 13.74 -1.58
C ILE A 181 -7.06 13.19 -1.49
N SER A 182 -6.13 13.94 -0.89
CA SER A 182 -4.72 13.54 -0.82
C SER A 182 -4.33 13.07 0.58
N ILE A 183 -3.64 11.93 0.65
CA ILE A 183 -2.95 11.44 1.85
C ILE A 183 -1.47 11.51 1.52
N GLN A 184 -0.75 12.37 2.24
CA GLN A 184 0.70 12.56 2.11
C GLN A 184 1.30 12.90 3.46
N VAL A 185 2.55 12.50 3.67
CA VAL A 185 3.31 12.92 4.86
C VAL A 185 3.96 14.27 4.54
N THR A 186 3.58 15.30 5.28
CA THR A 186 4.27 16.59 5.19
C THR A 186 5.64 16.44 5.86
N PRO A 187 6.77 16.80 5.22
CA PRO A 187 8.05 16.82 5.90
C PRO A 187 7.93 17.73 7.12
N LYS A 188 8.33 17.27 8.31
CA LYS A 188 8.49 18.17 9.46
C LYS A 188 9.53 19.22 9.06
N THR A 189 9.13 20.48 9.00
CA THR A 189 10.07 21.58 8.89
C THR A 189 11.03 21.49 10.09
N PRO A 190 12.37 21.50 9.90
CA PRO A 190 13.28 21.53 11.05
C PRO A 190 12.93 22.77 11.88
N GLU A 191 12.66 22.58 13.17
CA GLU A 191 12.56 23.71 14.10
C GLU A 191 13.89 24.49 14.02
N THR A 192 13.85 25.67 13.45
CA THR A 192 14.98 26.60 13.47
C THR A 192 15.34 26.88 14.92
N GLY A 193 16.50 26.36 15.32
CA GLY A 193 17.00 26.42 16.68
C GLY A 193 16.85 27.80 17.28
N LYS A 194 16.32 27.84 18.49
CA LYS A 194 16.35 29.03 19.36
C LYS A 194 17.81 29.49 19.48
N SER A 195 18.07 30.72 19.05
CA SER A 195 19.32 31.41 19.30
C SER A 195 19.59 31.42 20.81
N VAL A 196 20.66 30.78 21.23
CA VAL A 196 21.19 30.89 22.59
C VAL A 196 21.76 32.31 22.71
N SER A 197 21.05 33.20 23.42
CA SER A 197 21.58 34.46 23.86
C SER A 197 22.59 34.21 24.98
N THR A 198 23.87 34.46 24.71
CA THR A 198 24.91 34.52 25.72
C THR A 198 24.70 35.77 26.58
N PRO A 199 24.67 35.68 27.91
CA PRO A 199 24.72 36.86 28.77
C PRO A 199 26.14 37.38 28.85
N SER A 200 26.25 38.70 28.79
CA SER A 200 27.48 39.51 29.01
C SER A 200 27.92 39.47 30.44
#